data_8983f439e29f2fdcc7f4d1e9ffd3db31
#
_entry.id   8983f439e29f2fdcc7f4d1e9ffd3db31
#
_cell.length_a   1.000
_cell.length_b   1.000
_cell.length_c   1.000
_cell.angle_alpha   90.00
_cell.angle_beta   90.00
_cell.angle_gamma   90.00
#
_symmetry.space_group_name_H-M   'P 1'
#
loop_
_entity.id
_entity.type
_entity.pdbx_description
1 polymer ?
#
loop_
_entity_poly.entity_id
_entity_poly.type
_entity_poly.pdbx_seq_one_letter_code
_entity_poly.pdbx_strand_id
1 'polypeptide(L)'
;MKKKALKRMLMLSMMVVVVAVLAVGCGSKNSTNTASTEGNAAEASNEAVTLSLGLLPSIDAIPFVIAHEQGFDKKHGVNLDIQTFKSAKDRDVAFQAGKLEGISADLVAISIYNEAGLDVKITSTTFGEFDLLTGNDAIQDVKDLKGKTVILSKNTSTQYTVAMMLKQAGLTEDDITVTEVPQIPTRLELLKNNKADAAILPEPFVTMGKASGLRVLSSTHTAGVNPFVLAFPQTAIDAKADAIRNMYAAYDEAVAYMKSHDQSEYIDLVIKEVGYPETLKDEIKVPDYVPANQVDVKEVEAAFAWAREKGLLSKNISAEDVISDVQFKK
;
A
#
# COMPACT_ATOMS: atom_id res chain seq x y z
N MET A 1 -53.77 19.59 -1.60
CA MET A 1 -53.98 21.05 -1.41
C MET A 1 -52.69 21.69 -1.01
N LYS A 2 -52.15 22.50 -1.91
CA LYS A 2 -51.59 23.87 -1.77
C LYS A 2 -50.37 23.97 -0.79
N LYS A 3 -49.18 24.46 -1.12
CA LYS A 3 -48.74 25.57 -2.00
C LYS A 3 -47.26 25.38 -2.31
N LYS A 4 -46.82 25.36 -3.58
CA LYS A 4 -46.24 26.46 -4.39
C LYS A 4 -44.88 26.93 -3.84
N ALA A 5 -43.80 26.65 -4.53
CA ALA A 5 -43.26 27.34 -5.70
C ALA A 5 -43.09 28.85 -5.45
N LEU A 6 -41.88 29.30 -5.36
CA LEU A 6 -41.40 30.65 -5.70
C LEU A 6 -40.03 30.83 -4.97
N LYS A 7 -38.93 31.08 -5.59
CA LYS A 7 -38.51 32.13 -6.47
C LYS A 7 -37.25 31.74 -7.25
N ARG A 8 -37.38 31.66 -8.52
CA ARG A 8 -36.35 32.10 -9.48
C ARG A 8 -36.38 33.63 -9.46
N MET A 9 -35.23 34.28 -9.49
CA MET A 9 -34.97 35.44 -10.37
C MET A 9 -33.95 36.39 -9.74
N LEU A 10 -33.03 36.72 -10.59
CA LEU A 10 -32.29 38.00 -10.79
C LEU A 10 -31.08 38.15 -9.81
N MET A 11 -29.89 38.56 -10.25
CA MET A 11 -29.56 39.50 -11.34
C MET A 11 -28.16 39.24 -11.89
N LEU A 12 -28.09 39.38 -13.18
CA LEU A 12 -26.97 39.72 -14.02
C LEU A 12 -26.52 41.18 -13.73
N SER A 13 -25.21 41.42 -13.58
CA SER A 13 -24.55 42.74 -13.78
C SER A 13 -23.06 42.47 -13.88
N MET A 14 -22.48 42.31 -14.97
CA MET A 14 -21.89 43.17 -15.97
C MET A 14 -21.20 44.43 -15.39
N MET A 15 -19.84 44.41 -15.31
CA MET A 15 -19.05 45.61 -15.52
C MET A 15 -17.64 45.24 -16.04
N VAL A 16 -17.47 45.52 -17.33
CA VAL A 16 -16.20 45.60 -18.06
C VAL A 16 -15.60 46.98 -17.75
N VAL A 17 -14.32 46.99 -17.34
CA VAL A 17 -13.51 48.21 -17.43
C VAL A 17 -12.20 47.89 -18.14
N VAL A 18 -12.12 48.36 -19.36
CA VAL A 18 -10.91 48.50 -20.18
C VAL A 18 -10.30 49.82 -19.83
N VAL A 19 -9.02 49.86 -19.45
CA VAL A 19 -8.20 51.09 -19.53
C VAL A 19 -6.87 50.75 -20.20
N ALA A 20 -6.75 51.19 -21.42
CA ALA A 20 -5.48 51.28 -22.14
C ALA A 20 -4.86 52.65 -21.83
N VAL A 21 -3.58 52.67 -21.48
CA VAL A 21 -2.77 53.88 -21.52
C VAL A 21 -1.48 53.60 -22.28
N LEU A 22 -1.38 54.22 -23.43
CA LEU A 22 -0.18 54.40 -24.23
C LEU A 22 0.64 55.54 -23.62
N ALA A 23 1.94 55.37 -23.49
CA ALA A 23 2.86 56.50 -23.51
C ALA A 23 4.23 56.11 -24.09
N VAL A 24 4.55 56.76 -25.12
CA VAL A 24 5.76 56.82 -25.95
C VAL A 24 6.88 57.54 -25.18
N GLY A 25 8.13 57.10 -25.35
CA GLY A 25 9.32 57.77 -24.88
C GLY A 25 10.59 57.25 -25.55
N CYS A 26 10.93 57.80 -26.72
CA CYS A 26 12.24 57.62 -27.36
C CYS A 26 13.35 58.36 -26.61
N GLY A 27 14.54 57.78 -26.56
CA GLY A 27 15.77 58.44 -26.11
C GLY A 27 17.00 57.60 -26.42
N SER A 28 17.60 57.85 -27.55
CA SER A 28 18.85 57.27 -28.07
C SER A 28 20.07 57.78 -27.30
N LYS A 29 21.03 56.89 -26.94
CA LYS A 29 22.49 57.16 -27.13
C LYS A 29 23.31 55.87 -26.96
N ASN A 30 24.14 55.67 -27.95
CA ASN A 30 25.22 54.68 -28.09
C ASN A 30 26.21 54.70 -26.91
N SER A 31 26.63 53.51 -26.50
CA SER A 31 28.00 53.21 -26.08
C SER A 31 28.25 51.72 -26.15
N THR A 32 29.15 51.36 -27.04
CA THR A 32 29.81 50.07 -27.19
C THR A 32 30.50 49.65 -25.88
N ASN A 33 30.17 48.49 -25.33
CA ASN A 33 31.11 47.72 -24.54
C ASN A 33 30.83 46.22 -24.66
N THR A 34 31.87 45.51 -24.96
CA THR A 34 32.02 44.10 -25.13
C THR A 34 31.57 43.37 -23.86
N ALA A 35 30.53 42.57 -23.93
CA ALA A 35 30.07 41.74 -22.82
C ALA A 35 30.35 40.30 -23.10
N SER A 36 31.05 39.71 -22.18
CA SER A 36 31.20 38.28 -21.97
C SER A 36 29.82 37.62 -21.84
N THR A 37 29.59 36.64 -22.67
CA THR A 37 28.40 35.77 -22.59
C THR A 37 28.61 34.81 -21.40
N GLU A 38 28.22 35.18 -20.21
CA GLU A 38 27.92 34.22 -19.17
C GLU A 38 26.60 33.57 -19.51
N GLY A 39 26.68 32.31 -19.90
CA GLY A 39 25.52 31.46 -20.11
C GLY A 39 24.81 31.29 -18.77
N ASN A 40 23.69 31.93 -18.62
CA ASN A 40 22.73 31.61 -17.58
C ASN A 40 22.18 30.21 -17.93
N ALA A 41 22.80 29.17 -17.41
CA ALA A 41 22.17 27.86 -17.33
C ALA A 41 20.95 28.06 -16.43
N ALA A 42 19.77 28.14 -17.04
CA ALA A 42 18.53 27.99 -16.33
C ALA A 42 18.63 26.66 -15.57
N GLU A 43 18.81 26.71 -14.26
CA GLU A 43 18.50 25.59 -13.40
C GLU A 43 17.03 25.26 -13.66
N ALA A 44 16.81 24.20 -14.44
CA ALA A 44 15.51 23.58 -14.51
C ALA A 44 15.21 23.16 -13.08
N SER A 45 14.29 23.85 -12.44
CA SER A 45 13.71 23.41 -11.18
C SER A 45 13.08 22.05 -11.47
N ASN A 46 13.80 20.97 -11.19
CA ASN A 46 13.27 19.62 -11.22
C ASN A 46 12.27 19.54 -10.05
N GLU A 47 11.06 20.04 -10.24
CA GLU A 47 9.99 19.77 -9.29
C GLU A 47 9.81 18.25 -9.22
N ALA A 48 9.96 17.70 -8.02
CA ALA A 48 9.81 16.27 -7.79
C ALA A 48 8.42 15.82 -8.26
N VAL A 49 8.38 14.77 -9.08
CA VAL A 49 7.12 14.22 -9.57
C VAL A 49 6.38 13.58 -8.41
N THR A 50 5.16 14.00 -8.16
CA THR A 50 4.33 13.37 -7.11
C THR A 50 3.83 11.99 -7.56
N LEU A 51 3.95 11.01 -6.65
CA LEU A 51 3.47 9.65 -6.82
C LEU A 51 2.58 9.28 -5.63
N SER A 52 1.28 9.09 -5.86
CA SER A 52 0.32 8.75 -4.81
C SER A 52 0.32 7.26 -4.53
N LEU A 53 0.57 6.88 -3.28
CA LEU A 53 0.62 5.49 -2.82
C LEU A 53 -0.46 5.21 -1.77
N GLY A 54 -1.24 4.15 -1.97
CA GLY A 54 -2.17 3.62 -0.97
C GLY A 54 -1.54 2.47 -0.18
N LEU A 55 -1.32 2.68 1.11
CA LEU A 55 -0.72 1.71 2.01
C LEU A 55 -1.70 1.28 3.12
N LEU A 56 -1.38 0.20 3.81
CA LEU A 56 -2.05 -0.21 5.05
C LEU A 56 -1.14 0.07 6.25
N PRO A 57 -1.68 0.23 7.48
CA PRO A 57 -0.87 0.32 8.69
C PRO A 57 -0.28 -1.06 9.00
N SER A 58 0.89 -1.33 8.43
CA SER A 58 1.53 -2.64 8.43
C SER A 58 3.03 -2.46 8.21
N ILE A 59 3.82 -3.47 8.59
CA ILE A 59 5.28 -3.42 8.52
C ILE A 59 5.81 -3.23 7.10
N ASP A 60 5.09 -3.66 6.06
CA ASP A 60 5.50 -3.47 4.66
C ASP A 60 5.44 -2.01 4.19
N ALA A 61 4.74 -1.13 4.92
CA ALA A 61 4.71 0.31 4.67
C ALA A 61 5.97 1.03 5.20
N ILE A 62 6.67 0.48 6.19
CA ILE A 62 7.74 1.17 6.93
C ILE A 62 8.84 1.73 6.03
N PRO A 63 9.44 1.00 5.07
CA PRO A 63 10.50 1.57 4.25
C PRO A 63 10.03 2.74 3.38
N PHE A 64 8.78 2.74 2.91
CA PHE A 64 8.20 3.87 2.15
C PHE A 64 8.00 5.10 3.04
N VAL A 65 7.53 4.89 4.26
CA VAL A 65 7.37 5.96 5.26
C VAL A 65 8.73 6.55 5.63
N ILE A 66 9.74 5.72 5.90
CA ILE A 66 11.11 6.17 6.19
C ILE A 66 11.68 6.93 4.98
N ALA A 67 11.48 6.44 3.75
CA ALA A 67 11.94 7.12 2.54
C ALA A 67 11.37 8.54 2.43
N HIS A 68 10.10 8.72 2.75
CA HIS A 68 9.42 10.01 2.70
C HIS A 68 9.87 10.94 3.85
N GLU A 69 9.84 10.47 5.08
CA GLU A 69 10.12 11.28 6.27
C GLU A 69 11.59 11.67 6.40
N GLN A 70 12.51 10.82 5.91
CA GLN A 70 13.95 11.15 5.82
C GLN A 70 14.29 11.98 4.56
N GLY A 71 13.30 12.22 3.68
CA GLY A 71 13.47 13.01 2.46
C GLY A 71 14.24 12.29 1.35
N PHE A 72 14.41 10.97 1.43
CA PHE A 72 15.08 10.19 0.39
C PHE A 72 14.28 10.21 -0.93
N ASP A 73 12.96 10.25 -0.86
CA ASP A 73 12.09 10.40 -2.01
C ASP A 73 12.41 11.69 -2.79
N LYS A 74 12.46 12.84 -2.11
CA LYS A 74 12.79 14.13 -2.71
C LYS A 74 14.22 14.18 -3.25
N LYS A 75 15.15 13.55 -2.53
CA LYS A 75 16.55 13.41 -2.98
C LYS A 75 16.64 12.66 -4.31
N HIS A 76 15.79 11.66 -4.53
CA HIS A 76 15.70 10.90 -5.76
C HIS A 76 14.74 11.52 -6.80
N GLY A 77 14.20 12.73 -6.56
CA GLY A 77 13.37 13.45 -7.54
C GLY A 77 11.92 12.98 -7.61
N VAL A 78 11.42 12.29 -6.60
CA VAL A 78 10.02 11.91 -6.45
C VAL A 78 9.48 12.46 -5.12
N ASN A 79 8.19 12.81 -5.09
CA ASN A 79 7.48 13.18 -3.85
C ASN A 79 6.39 12.14 -3.59
N LEU A 80 6.52 11.36 -2.53
CA LEU A 80 5.54 10.34 -2.17
C LEU A 80 4.36 10.99 -1.44
N ASP A 81 3.15 10.87 -2.01
CA ASP A 81 1.88 11.17 -1.36
C ASP A 81 1.33 9.85 -0.77
N ILE A 82 1.70 9.57 0.48
CA ILE A 82 1.34 8.33 1.16
C ILE A 82 -0.03 8.46 1.82
N GLN A 83 -0.99 7.63 1.42
CA GLN A 83 -2.33 7.55 1.97
C GLN A 83 -2.53 6.21 2.67
N THR A 84 -2.81 6.24 3.98
CA THR A 84 -2.98 5.03 4.80
C THR A 84 -4.46 4.68 4.98
N PHE A 85 -4.82 3.43 4.72
CA PHE A 85 -6.18 2.90 4.77
C PHE A 85 -6.34 1.87 5.89
N LYS A 86 -7.52 1.83 6.53
CA LYS A 86 -7.82 0.88 7.62
C LYS A 86 -8.24 -0.51 7.15
N SER A 87 -8.47 -0.69 5.85
CA SER A 87 -8.76 -1.98 5.23
C SER A 87 -8.33 -2.01 3.77
N ALA A 88 -8.02 -3.21 3.26
CA ALA A 88 -7.76 -3.42 1.85
C ALA A 88 -8.94 -2.99 0.97
N LYS A 89 -10.19 -3.25 1.40
CA LYS A 89 -11.39 -2.84 0.65
C LYS A 89 -11.48 -1.33 0.44
N ASP A 90 -11.17 -0.52 1.47
CA ASP A 90 -11.22 0.94 1.34
C ASP A 90 -10.12 1.46 0.42
N ARG A 91 -8.90 0.91 0.52
CA ARG A 91 -7.78 1.18 -0.39
C ARG A 91 -8.16 0.83 -1.84
N ASP A 92 -8.71 -0.34 -2.06
CA ASP A 92 -9.07 -0.85 -3.38
C ASP A 92 -10.15 0.02 -4.06
N VAL A 93 -11.12 0.52 -3.29
CA VAL A 93 -12.12 1.47 -3.79
C VAL A 93 -11.46 2.78 -4.25
N ALA A 94 -10.50 3.31 -3.46
CA ALA A 94 -9.76 4.52 -3.83
C ALA A 94 -8.89 4.29 -5.07
N PHE A 95 -8.23 3.14 -5.17
CA PHE A 95 -7.40 2.75 -6.31
C PHE A 95 -8.22 2.61 -7.60
N GLN A 96 -9.32 1.86 -7.56
CA GLN A 96 -10.22 1.69 -8.71
C GLN A 96 -10.87 3.01 -9.15
N ALA A 97 -11.02 3.97 -8.24
CA ALA A 97 -11.49 5.32 -8.54
C ALA A 97 -10.38 6.23 -9.13
N GLY A 98 -9.17 5.72 -9.36
CA GLY A 98 -8.03 6.48 -9.90
C GLY A 98 -7.45 7.53 -8.98
N LYS A 99 -7.69 7.40 -7.65
CA LYS A 99 -7.15 8.33 -6.64
C LYS A 99 -5.73 7.98 -6.21
N LEU A 100 -5.28 6.77 -6.49
CA LEU A 100 -3.97 6.24 -6.15
C LEU A 100 -3.29 5.75 -7.42
N GLU A 101 -2.01 6.02 -7.55
CA GLU A 101 -1.20 5.55 -8.67
C GLU A 101 -0.53 4.22 -8.37
N GLY A 102 -0.14 3.99 -7.12
CA GLY A 102 0.38 2.71 -6.66
C GLY A 102 -0.25 2.28 -5.35
N ILE A 103 -0.20 0.99 -5.07
CA ILE A 103 -0.73 0.41 -3.83
C ILE A 103 0.16 -0.70 -3.29
N SER A 104 0.33 -0.77 -1.95
CA SER A 104 0.67 -2.04 -1.33
C SER A 104 -0.56 -2.95 -1.50
N ALA A 105 -0.39 -4.06 -2.18
CA ALA A 105 -1.47 -4.96 -2.56
C ALA A 105 -1.13 -6.40 -2.18
N ASP A 106 -1.95 -7.30 -2.65
CA ASP A 106 -1.71 -8.74 -2.53
C ASP A 106 -2.04 -9.46 -3.84
N LEU A 107 -1.50 -10.64 -4.01
CA LEU A 107 -1.65 -11.43 -5.24
C LEU A 107 -3.11 -11.77 -5.58
N VAL A 108 -3.98 -11.88 -4.57
CA VAL A 108 -5.42 -12.12 -4.80
C VAL A 108 -6.07 -10.86 -5.36
N ALA A 109 -5.73 -9.68 -4.81
CA ALA A 109 -6.22 -8.41 -5.34
C ALA A 109 -5.75 -8.18 -6.79
N ILE A 110 -4.48 -8.53 -7.11
CA ILE A 110 -3.96 -8.44 -8.49
C ILE A 110 -4.79 -9.30 -9.44
N SER A 111 -5.16 -10.51 -9.04
CA SER A 111 -6.02 -11.38 -9.88
C SER A 111 -7.38 -10.74 -10.15
N ILE A 112 -8.01 -10.16 -9.11
CA ILE A 112 -9.33 -9.52 -9.19
C ILE A 112 -9.28 -8.26 -10.06
N TYR A 113 -8.24 -7.42 -9.92
CA TYR A 113 -8.09 -6.22 -10.75
C TYR A 113 -7.95 -6.56 -12.23
N ASN A 114 -7.13 -7.55 -12.55
CA ASN A 114 -6.93 -7.99 -13.94
C ASN A 114 -8.14 -8.71 -14.50
N GLU A 115 -8.89 -9.49 -13.68
CA GLU A 115 -10.21 -10.01 -14.05
C GLU A 115 -11.17 -8.88 -14.43
N ALA A 116 -11.17 -7.78 -13.67
CA ALA A 116 -11.98 -6.60 -13.96
C ALA A 116 -11.46 -5.76 -15.14
N GLY A 117 -10.28 -6.06 -15.70
CA GLY A 117 -9.70 -5.36 -16.85
C GLY A 117 -8.92 -4.09 -16.50
N LEU A 118 -8.43 -3.96 -15.25
CA LEU A 118 -7.68 -2.78 -14.80
C LEU A 118 -6.19 -2.78 -15.21
N ASP A 119 -5.70 -3.85 -15.81
CA ASP A 119 -4.29 -4.02 -16.23
C ASP A 119 -3.26 -3.57 -15.19
N VAL A 120 -3.34 -4.18 -14.00
CA VAL A 120 -2.46 -3.88 -12.86
C VAL A 120 -1.25 -4.80 -12.89
N LYS A 121 -0.06 -4.20 -12.73
CA LYS A 121 1.22 -4.89 -12.73
C LYS A 121 1.85 -4.90 -11.34
N ILE A 122 2.43 -6.03 -10.97
CA ILE A 122 3.30 -6.17 -9.81
C ILE A 122 4.67 -5.61 -10.17
N THR A 123 5.16 -4.66 -9.39
CA THR A 123 6.48 -4.06 -9.63
C THR A 123 7.52 -4.49 -8.62
N SER A 124 7.12 -4.98 -7.44
CA SER A 124 8.01 -5.59 -6.45
C SER A 124 7.22 -6.47 -5.50
N THR A 125 7.88 -7.45 -4.86
CA THR A 125 7.36 -7.99 -3.60
C THR A 125 7.55 -6.97 -2.48
N THR A 126 6.75 -7.06 -1.41
CA THR A 126 6.92 -6.28 -0.18
C THR A 126 7.09 -7.19 1.02
N PHE A 127 7.52 -6.63 2.16
CA PHE A 127 7.88 -7.39 3.34
C PHE A 127 6.75 -7.36 4.37
N GLY A 128 5.62 -7.98 4.03
CA GLY A 128 4.47 -8.11 4.92
C GLY A 128 4.46 -9.45 5.67
N GLU A 129 3.71 -9.51 6.74
CA GLU A 129 3.43 -10.74 7.48
C GLU A 129 2.00 -10.74 8.00
N PHE A 130 1.36 -11.91 7.92
CA PHE A 130 0.12 -12.20 8.63
C PHE A 130 0.35 -13.32 9.62
N ASP A 131 -0.14 -13.12 10.84
CA ASP A 131 -0.21 -14.15 11.86
C ASP A 131 -1.66 -14.56 12.12
N LEU A 132 -1.87 -15.85 12.31
CA LEU A 132 -3.13 -16.42 12.76
C LEU A 132 -3.09 -16.55 14.29
N LEU A 133 -3.86 -15.73 14.98
CA LEU A 133 -3.89 -15.65 16.43
C LEU A 133 -5.11 -16.33 17.02
N THR A 134 -4.96 -16.86 18.25
CA THR A 134 -6.04 -17.38 19.08
C THR A 134 -5.92 -16.91 20.52
N GLY A 135 -7.06 -16.74 21.20
CA GLY A 135 -7.16 -16.59 22.65
C GLY A 135 -7.73 -17.82 23.34
N ASN A 136 -8.03 -18.88 22.59
CA ASN A 136 -8.65 -20.09 23.12
C ASN A 136 -7.57 -21.12 23.49
N ASP A 137 -7.44 -21.44 24.78
CA ASP A 137 -6.45 -22.38 25.30
C ASP A 137 -6.62 -23.82 24.80
N ALA A 138 -7.80 -24.18 24.32
CA ALA A 138 -8.04 -25.50 23.73
C ALA A 138 -7.49 -25.63 22.29
N ILE A 139 -7.06 -24.53 21.66
CA ILE A 139 -6.54 -24.51 20.30
C ILE A 139 -5.02 -24.30 20.36
N GLN A 140 -4.24 -25.35 20.16
CA GLN A 140 -2.79 -25.31 20.25
C GLN A 140 -2.10 -25.31 18.86
N ASP A 141 -2.83 -25.75 17.83
CA ASP A 141 -2.33 -25.92 16.46
C ASP A 141 -3.44 -25.55 15.46
N VAL A 142 -3.08 -25.28 14.22
CA VAL A 142 -4.03 -24.99 13.11
C VAL A 142 -5.03 -26.13 12.92
N LYS A 143 -4.63 -27.40 13.14
CA LYS A 143 -5.54 -28.55 13.05
C LYS A 143 -6.70 -28.50 14.06
N ASP A 144 -6.54 -27.82 15.19
CA ASP A 144 -7.55 -27.69 16.24
C ASP A 144 -8.66 -26.68 15.84
N LEU A 145 -8.49 -26.02 14.68
CA LEU A 145 -9.49 -25.08 14.12
C LEU A 145 -10.67 -25.81 13.47
N LYS A 146 -10.66 -27.14 13.37
CA LYS A 146 -11.80 -27.88 12.82
C LYS A 146 -13.08 -27.60 13.62
N GLY A 147 -14.12 -27.12 12.92
CA GLY A 147 -15.39 -26.70 13.51
C GLY A 147 -15.35 -25.35 14.25
N LYS A 148 -14.25 -24.60 14.16
CA LYS A 148 -14.05 -23.33 14.86
C LYS A 148 -14.36 -22.13 13.97
N THR A 149 -14.57 -20.97 14.61
CA THR A 149 -14.82 -19.70 13.93
C THR A 149 -13.52 -18.94 13.73
N VAL A 150 -13.21 -18.60 12.48
CA VAL A 150 -12.03 -17.84 12.08
C VAL A 150 -12.42 -16.53 11.44
N ILE A 151 -11.90 -15.40 11.95
CA ILE A 151 -12.13 -14.07 11.40
C ILE A 151 -11.07 -13.75 10.33
N LEU A 152 -11.54 -13.34 9.16
CA LEU A 152 -10.70 -12.89 8.04
C LEU A 152 -11.47 -11.89 7.15
N SER A 153 -10.84 -11.40 6.07
CA SER A 153 -11.52 -10.72 4.98
C SER A 153 -11.61 -11.66 3.77
N LYS A 154 -12.82 -11.88 3.28
CA LYS A 154 -13.04 -12.73 2.09
C LYS A 154 -12.50 -12.07 0.84
N ASN A 155 -12.07 -12.90 -0.11
CA ASN A 155 -11.52 -12.50 -1.40
C ASN A 155 -10.28 -11.59 -1.28
N THR A 156 -9.45 -11.87 -0.28
CA THR A 156 -8.16 -11.18 -0.04
C THR A 156 -7.07 -12.19 0.32
N SER A 157 -5.84 -11.72 0.38
CA SER A 157 -4.70 -12.52 0.85
C SER A 157 -4.90 -13.11 2.25
N THR A 158 -5.70 -12.51 3.13
CA THR A 158 -5.96 -13.09 4.45
C THR A 158 -6.75 -14.40 4.34
N GLN A 159 -7.72 -14.51 3.43
CA GLN A 159 -8.41 -15.76 3.16
C GLN A 159 -7.48 -16.77 2.50
N TYR A 160 -6.73 -16.34 1.48
CA TYR A 160 -5.73 -17.18 0.80
C TYR A 160 -4.73 -17.76 1.80
N THR A 161 -4.14 -16.93 2.67
CA THR A 161 -3.18 -17.36 3.68
C THR A 161 -3.78 -18.37 4.64
N VAL A 162 -4.99 -18.13 5.16
CA VAL A 162 -5.68 -19.11 6.04
C VAL A 162 -5.94 -20.41 5.28
N ALA A 163 -6.36 -20.36 4.02
CA ALA A 163 -6.56 -21.56 3.21
C ALA A 163 -5.26 -22.37 3.06
N MET A 164 -4.11 -21.71 2.86
CA MET A 164 -2.82 -22.39 2.79
C MET A 164 -2.38 -22.99 4.14
N MET A 165 -2.59 -22.28 5.25
CA MET A 165 -2.32 -22.80 6.60
C MET A 165 -3.19 -24.01 6.92
N LEU A 166 -4.48 -23.97 6.61
CA LEU A 166 -5.41 -25.09 6.78
C LEU A 166 -4.98 -26.29 5.93
N LYS A 167 -4.63 -26.07 4.66
CA LYS A 167 -4.16 -27.15 3.77
C LYS A 167 -2.94 -27.88 4.32
N GLN A 168 -1.97 -27.14 4.87
CA GLN A 168 -0.79 -27.75 5.52
C GLN A 168 -1.15 -28.56 6.76
N ALA A 169 -2.20 -28.17 7.49
CA ALA A 169 -2.73 -28.89 8.63
C ALA A 169 -3.68 -30.06 8.25
N GLY A 170 -3.88 -30.33 6.95
CA GLY A 170 -4.79 -31.36 6.45
C GLY A 170 -6.27 -30.98 6.54
N LEU A 171 -6.57 -29.69 6.63
CA LEU A 171 -7.91 -29.12 6.66
C LEU A 171 -8.22 -28.33 5.38
N THR A 172 -9.48 -27.98 5.23
CA THR A 172 -9.98 -27.08 4.18
C THR A 172 -10.77 -25.93 4.79
N GLU A 173 -11.15 -24.95 3.99
CA GLU A 173 -12.00 -23.86 4.47
C GLU A 173 -13.41 -24.33 4.88
N ASP A 174 -13.88 -25.49 4.38
CA ASP A 174 -15.16 -26.10 4.77
C ASP A 174 -15.10 -26.72 6.20
N ASP A 175 -13.90 -26.95 6.72
CA ASP A 175 -13.70 -27.43 8.10
C ASP A 175 -13.83 -26.33 9.15
N ILE A 176 -13.94 -25.06 8.76
CA ILE A 176 -14.05 -23.91 9.67
C ILE A 176 -15.30 -23.07 9.37
N THR A 177 -15.70 -22.23 10.33
CA THR A 177 -16.72 -21.19 10.10
C THR A 177 -16.03 -19.84 9.87
N VAL A 178 -16.09 -19.31 8.65
CA VAL A 178 -15.50 -18.02 8.32
C VAL A 178 -16.43 -16.89 8.72
N THR A 179 -15.95 -15.98 9.58
CA THR A 179 -16.59 -14.70 9.87
C THR A 179 -15.86 -13.58 9.12
N GLU A 180 -16.58 -12.93 8.19
CA GLU A 180 -15.99 -11.82 7.42
C GLU A 180 -15.99 -10.53 8.22
N VAL A 181 -14.78 -9.99 8.46
CA VAL A 181 -14.56 -8.67 9.08
C VAL A 181 -13.46 -7.94 8.32
N PRO A 182 -13.80 -7.01 7.39
CA PRO A 182 -12.81 -6.30 6.57
C PRO A 182 -11.87 -5.40 7.40
N GLN A 183 -12.40 -4.76 8.45
CA GLN A 183 -11.66 -3.79 9.27
C GLN A 183 -10.70 -4.52 10.23
N ILE A 184 -9.39 -4.32 10.04
CA ILE A 184 -8.35 -5.02 10.80
C ILE A 184 -8.43 -4.74 12.31
N PRO A 185 -8.59 -3.48 12.79
CA PRO A 185 -8.74 -3.22 14.23
C PRO A 185 -9.90 -3.98 14.85
N THR A 186 -11.02 -4.10 14.12
CA THR A 186 -12.22 -4.79 14.60
C THR A 186 -11.98 -6.30 14.76
N ARG A 187 -11.13 -6.92 13.90
CA ARG A 187 -10.77 -8.34 14.05
C ARG A 187 -10.11 -8.62 15.39
N LEU A 188 -9.12 -7.79 15.76
CA LEU A 188 -8.42 -7.91 17.04
C LEU A 188 -9.39 -7.77 18.23
N GLU A 189 -10.25 -6.76 18.20
CA GLU A 189 -11.21 -6.53 19.29
C GLU A 189 -12.22 -7.69 19.43
N LEU A 190 -12.72 -8.24 18.33
CA LEU A 190 -13.61 -9.41 18.37
C LEU A 190 -12.88 -10.64 18.95
N LEU A 191 -11.64 -10.88 18.56
CA LEU A 191 -10.86 -11.99 19.08
C LEU A 191 -10.58 -11.85 20.57
N LYS A 192 -10.12 -10.67 21.02
CA LYS A 192 -9.91 -10.35 22.46
C LYS A 192 -11.16 -10.56 23.32
N ASN A 193 -12.33 -10.30 22.75
CA ASN A 193 -13.61 -10.48 23.42
C ASN A 193 -14.24 -11.86 23.23
N ASN A 194 -13.47 -12.86 22.79
CA ASN A 194 -13.89 -14.25 22.57
C ASN A 194 -15.12 -14.38 21.65
N LYS A 195 -15.24 -13.51 20.63
CA LYS A 195 -16.31 -13.57 19.62
C LYS A 195 -15.96 -14.45 18.43
N ALA A 196 -14.74 -14.96 18.39
CA ALA A 196 -14.26 -15.97 17.46
C ALA A 196 -13.13 -16.76 18.10
N ASP A 197 -12.81 -17.91 17.53
CA ASP A 197 -11.75 -18.80 18.03
C ASP A 197 -10.37 -18.39 17.53
N ALA A 198 -10.27 -17.83 16.30
CA ALA A 198 -9.02 -17.33 15.74
C ALA A 198 -9.27 -16.14 14.81
N ALA A 199 -8.23 -15.34 14.56
CA ALA A 199 -8.23 -14.27 13.59
C ALA A 199 -6.88 -14.12 12.92
N ILE A 200 -6.87 -13.81 11.61
CA ILE A 200 -5.65 -13.46 10.87
C ILE A 200 -5.43 -11.95 10.91
N LEU A 201 -4.24 -11.55 11.34
CA LEU A 201 -3.88 -10.16 11.61
C LEU A 201 -2.48 -9.84 11.07
N PRO A 202 -2.23 -8.62 10.58
CA PRO A 202 -0.90 -8.07 10.36
C PRO A 202 -0.38 -7.36 11.62
N GLU A 203 0.91 -6.97 11.63
CA GLU A 203 1.37 -5.95 12.55
C GLU A 203 0.69 -4.58 12.24
N PRO A 204 0.45 -3.74 13.23
CA PRO A 204 0.81 -3.82 14.67
C PRO A 204 -0.15 -4.68 15.50
N PHE A 205 -1.21 -5.21 14.92
CA PHE A 205 -2.29 -5.92 15.63
C PHE A 205 -1.85 -7.26 16.20
N VAL A 206 -0.81 -7.88 15.65
CA VAL A 206 -0.17 -9.09 16.20
C VAL A 206 0.49 -8.77 17.54
N THR A 207 1.35 -7.77 17.58
CA THR A 207 2.01 -7.32 18.82
C THR A 207 0.98 -6.89 19.88
N MET A 208 -0.05 -6.12 19.50
CA MET A 208 -1.14 -5.75 20.41
C MET A 208 -1.93 -6.97 20.92
N GLY A 209 -2.15 -7.94 20.06
CA GLY A 209 -2.82 -9.20 20.41
C GLY A 209 -1.99 -10.01 21.42
N LYS A 210 -0.70 -10.19 21.17
CA LYS A 210 0.24 -10.89 22.06
C LYS A 210 0.31 -10.21 23.44
N ALA A 211 0.40 -8.89 23.47
CA ALA A 211 0.35 -8.10 24.71
C ALA A 211 -0.97 -8.26 25.48
N SER A 212 -2.06 -8.67 24.79
CA SER A 212 -3.36 -8.98 25.39
C SER A 212 -3.53 -10.45 25.74
N GLY A 213 -2.48 -11.28 25.64
CA GLY A 213 -2.49 -12.71 25.98
C GLY A 213 -2.92 -13.64 24.82
N LEU A 214 -3.05 -13.11 23.60
CA LEU A 214 -3.30 -13.97 22.43
C LEU A 214 -2.00 -14.68 22.00
N ARG A 215 -2.16 -15.85 21.36
CA ARG A 215 -1.05 -16.68 20.88
C ARG A 215 -1.09 -16.80 19.36
N VAL A 216 0.07 -16.86 18.74
CA VAL A 216 0.24 -17.17 17.31
C VAL A 216 0.15 -18.68 17.11
N LEU A 217 -0.72 -19.13 16.20
CA LEU A 217 -0.83 -20.51 15.75
C LEU A 217 0.03 -20.79 14.53
N SER A 218 0.09 -19.84 13.61
CA SER A 218 0.85 -19.92 12.36
C SER A 218 1.07 -18.51 11.79
N SER A 219 2.04 -18.36 10.90
CA SER A 219 2.30 -17.11 10.16
C SER A 219 2.47 -17.38 8.66
N THR A 220 2.41 -16.34 7.83
CA THR A 220 2.77 -16.42 6.41
C THR A 220 4.17 -16.99 6.23
N HIS A 221 5.10 -16.59 7.09
CA HIS A 221 6.47 -17.08 7.08
C HIS A 221 6.55 -18.60 7.33
N THR A 222 5.88 -19.10 8.39
CA THR A 222 5.86 -20.54 8.68
C THR A 222 5.10 -21.34 7.65
N ALA A 223 4.11 -20.74 7.00
CA ALA A 223 3.36 -21.35 5.89
C ALA A 223 4.10 -21.28 4.55
N GLY A 224 5.26 -20.58 4.47
CA GLY A 224 5.99 -20.40 3.22
C GLY A 224 5.19 -19.72 2.14
N VAL A 225 4.41 -18.69 2.50
CA VAL A 225 3.53 -17.94 1.59
C VAL A 225 3.88 -16.47 1.68
N ASN A 226 4.18 -15.82 0.57
CA ASN A 226 4.37 -14.36 0.51
C ASN A 226 3.40 -13.71 -0.51
N PRO A 227 2.21 -13.31 -0.09
CA PRO A 227 1.25 -12.69 -0.99
C PRO A 227 1.47 -11.19 -1.20
N PHE A 228 2.40 -10.56 -0.51
CA PHE A 228 2.52 -9.10 -0.43
C PHE A 228 3.31 -8.52 -1.59
N VAL A 229 2.75 -7.50 -2.25
CA VAL A 229 3.34 -6.87 -3.43
C VAL A 229 3.08 -5.36 -3.45
N LEU A 230 3.93 -4.61 -4.15
CA LEU A 230 3.63 -3.26 -4.61
C LEU A 230 3.21 -3.34 -6.07
N ALA A 231 2.14 -2.63 -6.42
CA ALA A 231 1.56 -2.71 -7.74
C ALA A 231 1.10 -1.36 -8.27
N PHE A 232 1.14 -1.22 -9.60
CA PHE A 232 0.73 -0.04 -10.34
C PHE A 232 -0.12 -0.45 -11.55
N PRO A 233 -1.10 0.34 -12.00
CA PRO A 233 -1.72 0.12 -13.29
C PRO A 233 -0.71 0.39 -14.39
N GLN A 234 -0.80 -0.32 -15.53
CA GLN A 234 0.11 -0.16 -16.67
C GLN A 234 0.16 1.30 -17.13
N THR A 235 -0.97 2.02 -17.09
CA THR A 235 -1.04 3.44 -17.45
C THR A 235 -0.18 4.34 -16.56
N ALA A 236 -0.03 4.04 -15.26
CA ALA A 236 0.86 4.77 -14.38
C ALA A 236 2.33 4.43 -14.67
N ILE A 237 2.62 3.16 -14.98
CA ILE A 237 3.97 2.73 -15.39
C ILE A 237 4.38 3.47 -16.67
N ASP A 238 3.51 3.51 -17.69
CA ASP A 238 3.79 4.17 -18.96
C ASP A 238 4.00 5.68 -18.80
N ALA A 239 3.24 6.32 -17.92
CA ALA A 239 3.30 7.76 -17.71
C ALA A 239 4.42 8.20 -16.75
N LYS A 240 4.79 7.38 -15.76
CA LYS A 240 5.65 7.78 -14.64
C LYS A 240 6.75 6.75 -14.32
N ALA A 241 7.26 6.03 -15.31
CA ALA A 241 8.28 4.99 -15.12
C ALA A 241 9.51 5.50 -14.33
N ASP A 242 9.99 6.71 -14.63
CA ASP A 242 11.12 7.32 -13.92
C ASP A 242 10.79 7.62 -12.45
N ALA A 243 9.60 8.13 -12.16
CA ALA A 243 9.18 8.39 -10.78
C ALA A 243 9.03 7.08 -9.98
N ILE A 244 8.56 5.99 -10.61
CA ILE A 244 8.48 4.67 -9.97
C ILE A 244 9.89 4.13 -9.70
N ARG A 245 10.85 4.27 -10.62
CA ARG A 245 12.25 3.90 -10.37
C ARG A 245 12.89 4.72 -9.25
N ASN A 246 12.64 6.02 -9.25
CA ASN A 246 13.11 6.93 -8.20
C ASN A 246 12.53 6.61 -6.83
N MET A 247 11.25 6.22 -6.77
CA MET A 247 10.62 5.70 -5.56
C MET A 247 11.35 4.45 -5.04
N TYR A 248 11.72 3.50 -5.92
CA TYR A 248 12.45 2.32 -5.50
C TYR A 248 13.88 2.64 -5.07
N ALA A 249 14.55 3.59 -5.71
CA ALA A 249 15.85 4.07 -5.26
C ALA A 249 15.77 4.69 -3.84
N ALA A 250 14.71 5.45 -3.56
CA ALA A 250 14.43 6.00 -2.23
C ALA A 250 14.10 4.90 -1.20
N TYR A 251 13.31 3.89 -1.59
CA TYR A 251 13.04 2.70 -0.78
C TYR A 251 14.32 1.96 -0.41
N ASP A 252 15.20 1.70 -1.38
CA ASP A 252 16.46 1.00 -1.17
C ASP A 252 17.40 1.80 -0.25
N GLU A 253 17.41 3.13 -0.37
CA GLU A 253 18.13 4.01 0.54
C GLU A 253 17.55 3.97 1.96
N ALA A 254 16.23 3.92 2.10
CA ALA A 254 15.57 3.76 3.40
C ALA A 254 15.92 2.41 4.05
N VAL A 255 15.93 1.33 3.27
CA VAL A 255 16.37 0.01 3.74
C VAL A 255 17.85 0.04 4.19
N ALA A 256 18.74 0.69 3.44
CA ALA A 256 20.14 0.85 3.82
C ALA A 256 20.30 1.70 5.09
N TYR A 257 19.53 2.77 5.21
CA TYR A 257 19.46 3.59 6.41
C TYR A 257 19.06 2.76 7.64
N MET A 258 17.97 2.02 7.56
CA MET A 258 17.48 1.19 8.67
C MET A 258 18.49 0.10 9.09
N LYS A 259 19.27 -0.45 8.15
CA LYS A 259 20.33 -1.42 8.44
C LYS A 259 21.56 -0.82 9.11
N SER A 260 21.83 0.45 8.87
CA SER A 260 23.05 1.13 9.37
C SER A 260 22.82 1.97 10.64
N HIS A 261 21.56 2.14 11.06
CA HIS A 261 21.18 2.94 12.22
C HIS A 261 20.51 2.07 13.28
N ASP A 262 20.65 2.47 14.55
CA ASP A 262 19.93 1.80 15.63
C ASP A 262 18.42 2.02 15.50
N GLN A 263 17.63 0.99 15.81
CA GLN A 263 16.18 1.06 15.73
C GLN A 263 15.59 2.25 16.52
N SER A 264 16.24 2.64 17.62
CA SER A 264 15.81 3.77 18.44
C SER A 264 15.78 5.12 17.70
N GLU A 265 16.51 5.24 16.57
CA GLU A 265 16.57 6.48 15.79
C GLU A 265 15.32 6.70 14.91
N TYR A 266 14.56 5.63 14.61
CA TYR A 266 13.38 5.70 13.75
C TYR A 266 12.13 5.02 14.33
N ILE A 267 12.22 4.38 15.49
CA ILE A 267 11.11 3.62 16.08
C ILE A 267 9.90 4.51 16.41
N ASP A 268 10.10 5.76 16.81
CA ASP A 268 9.00 6.68 17.12
C ASP A 268 8.20 7.02 15.85
N LEU A 269 8.87 7.11 14.69
CA LEU A 269 8.21 7.25 13.40
C LEU A 269 7.41 5.99 13.05
N VAL A 270 7.98 4.80 13.26
CA VAL A 270 7.27 3.52 13.05
C VAL A 270 6.02 3.45 13.92
N ILE A 271 6.12 3.79 15.20
CA ILE A 271 5.00 3.83 16.14
C ILE A 271 3.89 4.74 15.61
N LYS A 272 4.25 5.97 15.24
CA LYS A 272 3.31 6.99 14.76
C LYS A 272 2.59 6.55 13.49
N GLU A 273 3.32 6.10 12.48
CA GLU A 273 2.79 5.88 11.13
C GLU A 273 2.12 4.51 10.97
N VAL A 274 2.65 3.48 11.62
CA VAL A 274 2.04 2.14 11.61
C VAL A 274 0.92 2.00 12.65
N GLY A 275 0.98 2.81 13.72
CA GLY A 275 -0.08 2.88 14.73
C GLY A 275 0.13 1.92 15.91
N TYR A 276 1.39 1.61 16.25
CA TYR A 276 1.68 0.90 17.49
C TYR A 276 1.35 1.76 18.72
N PRO A 277 0.82 1.17 19.81
CA PRO A 277 0.77 1.85 21.09
C PRO A 277 2.20 2.15 21.62
N GLU A 278 2.43 3.36 22.08
CA GLU A 278 3.70 3.77 22.71
C GLU A 278 4.16 2.82 23.83
N THR A 279 3.22 2.26 24.58
CA THR A 279 3.46 1.32 25.67
C THR A 279 4.06 -0.02 25.20
N LEU A 280 4.05 -0.31 23.91
CA LEU A 280 4.60 -1.53 23.32
C LEU A 280 5.90 -1.28 22.55
N LYS A 281 6.53 -0.11 22.71
CA LYS A 281 7.75 0.27 21.99
C LYS A 281 8.84 -0.80 22.06
N ASP A 282 9.06 -1.39 23.22
CA ASP A 282 10.10 -2.40 23.45
C ASP A 282 9.74 -3.78 22.87
N GLU A 283 8.47 -3.99 22.50
CA GLU A 283 7.97 -5.23 21.90
C GLU A 283 8.04 -5.22 20.36
N ILE A 284 8.27 -4.04 19.77
CA ILE A 284 8.26 -3.87 18.31
C ILE A 284 9.54 -4.48 17.73
N LYS A 285 9.35 -5.42 16.81
CA LYS A 285 10.42 -6.01 16.02
C LYS A 285 10.28 -5.53 14.58
N VAL A 286 11.22 -4.69 14.17
CA VAL A 286 11.29 -4.25 12.78
C VAL A 286 12.00 -5.34 11.97
N PRO A 287 11.42 -5.81 10.84
CA PRO A 287 12.04 -6.83 10.01
C PRO A 287 13.38 -6.41 9.41
N ASP A 288 14.22 -7.37 9.05
CA ASP A 288 15.41 -7.13 8.23
C ASP A 288 15.00 -6.97 6.76
N TYR A 289 14.60 -5.75 6.40
CA TYR A 289 14.17 -5.44 5.04
C TYR A 289 15.28 -5.66 4.03
N VAL A 290 14.88 -6.04 2.82
CA VAL A 290 15.77 -6.16 1.66
C VAL A 290 15.44 -5.09 0.63
N PRO A 291 16.39 -4.71 -0.24
CA PRO A 291 16.11 -3.85 -1.39
C PRO A 291 14.95 -4.39 -2.25
N ALA A 292 14.33 -3.50 -3.02
CA ALA A 292 13.25 -3.87 -3.91
C ALA A 292 13.65 -5.05 -4.81
N ASN A 293 12.79 -6.05 -4.90
CA ASN A 293 13.05 -7.29 -5.62
C ASN A 293 11.82 -7.80 -6.35
N GLN A 294 12.07 -8.61 -7.38
CA GLN A 294 11.01 -9.20 -8.18
C GLN A 294 10.19 -10.20 -7.36
N VAL A 295 8.87 -10.25 -7.61
CA VAL A 295 8.01 -11.28 -7.05
C VAL A 295 8.37 -12.65 -7.63
N ASP A 296 8.27 -13.71 -6.82
CA ASP A 296 8.42 -15.08 -7.31
C ASP A 296 7.19 -15.46 -8.17
N VAL A 297 7.45 -15.85 -9.41
CA VAL A 297 6.43 -16.32 -10.37
C VAL A 297 5.55 -17.44 -9.76
N LYS A 298 6.15 -18.34 -8.98
CA LYS A 298 5.42 -19.46 -8.35
C LYS A 298 4.41 -18.99 -7.31
N GLU A 299 4.70 -17.92 -6.58
CA GLU A 299 3.76 -17.32 -5.62
C GLU A 299 2.56 -16.72 -6.35
N VAL A 300 2.79 -16.03 -7.48
CA VAL A 300 1.73 -15.49 -8.32
C VAL A 300 0.85 -16.60 -8.88
N GLU A 301 1.46 -17.65 -9.43
CA GLU A 301 0.74 -18.81 -9.99
C GLU A 301 -0.10 -19.53 -8.93
N ALA A 302 0.46 -19.74 -7.72
CA ALA A 302 -0.26 -20.39 -6.62
C ALA A 302 -1.48 -19.57 -6.17
N ALA A 303 -1.32 -18.26 -6.02
CA ALA A 303 -2.41 -17.37 -5.65
C ALA A 303 -3.48 -17.30 -6.76
N PHE A 304 -3.07 -17.27 -8.03
CA PHE A 304 -3.98 -17.25 -9.16
C PHE A 304 -4.74 -18.58 -9.34
N ALA A 305 -4.08 -19.71 -9.07
CA ALA A 305 -4.74 -21.02 -9.04
C ALA A 305 -5.84 -21.04 -7.96
N TRP A 306 -5.54 -20.59 -6.75
CA TRP A 306 -6.54 -20.45 -5.69
C TRP A 306 -7.67 -19.48 -6.07
N ALA A 307 -7.34 -18.33 -6.68
CA ALA A 307 -8.34 -17.37 -7.14
C ALA A 307 -9.28 -17.98 -8.20
N ARG A 308 -8.78 -18.85 -9.09
CA ARG A 308 -9.60 -19.59 -10.05
C ARG A 308 -10.52 -20.59 -9.36
N GLU A 309 -10.03 -21.34 -8.37
CA GLU A 309 -10.86 -22.26 -7.58
C GLU A 309 -12.00 -21.54 -6.86
N LYS A 310 -11.78 -20.30 -6.44
CA LYS A 310 -12.78 -19.45 -5.78
C LYS A 310 -13.70 -18.72 -6.77
N GLY A 311 -13.47 -18.83 -8.07
CA GLY A 311 -14.24 -18.13 -9.11
C GLY A 311 -13.93 -16.61 -9.16
N LEU A 312 -12.80 -16.18 -8.61
CA LEU A 312 -12.36 -14.78 -8.61
C LEU A 312 -11.57 -14.41 -9.87
N LEU A 313 -11.03 -15.41 -10.58
CA LEU A 313 -10.26 -15.26 -11.81
C LEU A 313 -10.75 -16.29 -12.84
N SER A 314 -11.45 -15.84 -13.87
CA SER A 314 -11.92 -16.65 -14.98
C SER A 314 -11.06 -16.51 -16.23
N LYS A 315 -10.41 -15.35 -16.40
CA LYS A 315 -9.55 -15.05 -17.53
C LYS A 315 -8.28 -15.90 -17.51
N ASN A 316 -7.76 -16.21 -18.69
CA ASN A 316 -6.47 -16.87 -18.84
C ASN A 316 -5.35 -15.83 -18.75
N ILE A 317 -4.99 -15.47 -17.50
CA ILE A 317 -3.95 -14.51 -17.16
C ILE A 317 -2.83 -15.29 -16.49
N SER A 318 -1.61 -15.20 -17.02
CA SER A 318 -0.41 -15.82 -16.46
C SER A 318 0.29 -14.89 -15.45
N ALA A 319 1.28 -15.41 -14.73
CA ALA A 319 2.11 -14.60 -13.86
C ALA A 319 2.90 -13.54 -14.66
N GLU A 320 3.41 -13.91 -15.83
CA GLU A 320 4.18 -13.02 -16.70
C GLU A 320 3.33 -11.84 -17.22
N ASP A 321 2.02 -12.03 -17.39
CA ASP A 321 1.13 -10.96 -17.84
C ASP A 321 0.97 -9.83 -16.80
N VAL A 322 1.24 -10.13 -15.52
CA VAL A 322 1.03 -9.19 -14.41
C VAL A 322 2.31 -8.73 -13.72
N ILE A 323 3.48 -9.21 -14.14
CA ILE A 323 4.76 -8.80 -13.58
C ILE A 323 5.40 -7.72 -14.45
N SER A 324 5.90 -6.65 -13.82
CA SER A 324 6.68 -5.60 -14.48
C SER A 324 8.08 -5.52 -13.87
N ASP A 325 9.06 -5.27 -14.69
CA ASP A 325 10.46 -5.05 -14.33
C ASP A 325 10.85 -3.55 -14.35
N VAL A 326 9.86 -2.65 -14.27
CA VAL A 326 10.06 -1.19 -14.38
C VAL A 326 11.08 -0.66 -13.38
N GLN A 327 11.17 -1.23 -12.19
CA GLN A 327 12.12 -0.84 -11.15
C GLN A 327 13.58 -1.17 -11.49
N PHE A 328 13.83 -2.12 -12.40
CA PHE A 328 15.17 -2.56 -12.79
C PHE A 328 15.62 -2.01 -14.15
N LYS A 329 14.73 -1.38 -14.92
CA LYS A 329 15.08 -0.78 -16.21
C LYS A 329 15.82 0.54 -15.99
N LYS A 330 16.97 0.71 -16.68
CA LYS A 330 17.74 1.96 -16.69
C LYS A 330 17.22 2.92 -17.75
#